data_a5fb362cc1c1c6c3cf1c2d8ae45d43d1
#
_entry.id   a5fb362cc1c1c6c3cf1c2d8ae45d43d1
#
_cell.length_a   1.000
_cell.length_b   1.000
_cell.length_c   1.000
_cell.angle_alpha   90.00
_cell.angle_beta   90.00
_cell.angle_gamma   90.00
#
_symmetry.space_group_name_H-M   'P 1'
#
loop_
_entity.id
_entity.type
_entity.pdbx_description
1 polymer ?
#
loop_
_entity_poly.entity_id
_entity_poly.type
_entity_poly.pdbx_seq_one_letter_code
_entity_poly.pdbx_strand_id
1 'polypeptide(L)'
;MHQSFLSYSPILKFFSRDIDFLIVMFLCFFYYAPVQAYQEKEKPFVVILDAGHGGHDSGNRGSGYMEKKIALNIVLKTGKILEKSSGIKIIYTRKKDVFVELIQRANIANKADADLFISVHCDAFTSPKAFGAGTFVLGLHANDRNFKVAQKENAVIFLEDNYEQNYDGFDPNDPESVISLILMQETYLDQSISAASTIQKSFKSNLKRKDRTVKQAGFVVLKYTYMPSVLVETGFLTNPREGAYLNSSKGQASMANAISKAIINYKNKRAASVQDKVVFELLNETKLYENEFKYNIYFKVQIAAGKKSIKLKSYNFRGLKSLSSIKTGNTHRYFYQKTSSYVSAKDYLNEVKSKGYSSAFLVAFDGEKKITISEALGLLE
;
A
#
# COMPACT_ATOMS: atom_id res chain seq x y z
N MET A 1 55.83 70.10 -35.26
CA MET A 1 56.06 68.84 -35.98
C MET A 1 56.78 67.88 -35.10
N HIS A 2 56.16 66.94 -34.53
CA HIS A 2 56.72 65.60 -34.19
C HIS A 2 55.58 64.66 -33.86
N GLN A 3 55.35 63.74 -34.79
CA GLN A 3 54.49 62.59 -34.57
C GLN A 3 55.31 61.53 -33.84
N SER A 4 54.84 61.03 -32.69
CA SER A 4 55.41 59.91 -32.01
C SER A 4 54.46 58.67 -32.19
N PHE A 5 54.91 57.72 -32.94
CA PHE A 5 54.31 56.41 -33.11
C PHE A 5 54.46 55.57 -31.81
N LEU A 6 53.40 55.18 -31.19
CA LEU A 6 53.38 54.14 -30.17
C LEU A 6 53.25 52.78 -30.84
N SER A 7 54.34 52.02 -30.82
CA SER A 7 54.41 50.65 -31.25
C SER A 7 53.74 49.76 -30.17
N TYR A 8 52.62 49.11 -30.50
CA TYR A 8 52.03 48.09 -29.67
C TYR A 8 52.86 46.80 -29.74
N SER A 9 53.33 46.34 -28.56
CA SER A 9 54.12 45.12 -28.37
C SER A 9 53.30 43.87 -28.68
N PRO A 10 53.82 42.88 -29.44
CA PRO A 10 53.13 41.62 -29.76
C PRO A 10 52.96 40.66 -28.56
N ILE A 11 53.49 40.99 -27.38
CA ILE A 11 53.46 40.10 -26.21
C ILE A 11 52.05 40.03 -25.58
N LEU A 12 51.18 41.06 -25.73
CA LEU A 12 49.84 41.04 -25.18
C LEU A 12 48.82 40.15 -25.92
N LYS A 13 49.11 39.76 -27.16
CA LYS A 13 48.23 38.84 -27.92
C LYS A 13 48.44 37.36 -27.61
N PHE A 14 49.55 36.96 -27.01
CA PHE A 14 49.79 35.58 -26.61
C PHE A 14 49.08 35.22 -25.30
N PHE A 15 48.97 36.12 -24.35
CA PHE A 15 48.37 35.87 -23.06
C PHE A 15 46.80 35.74 -23.10
N SER A 16 46.12 36.32 -24.09
CA SER A 16 44.67 36.25 -24.16
C SER A 16 44.18 34.87 -24.68
N ARG A 17 44.92 34.21 -25.57
CA ARG A 17 44.55 32.93 -26.15
C ARG A 17 44.67 31.76 -25.16
N ASP A 18 45.65 31.83 -24.25
CA ASP A 18 45.86 30.76 -23.26
C ASP A 18 44.86 30.86 -22.08
N ILE A 19 44.43 32.10 -21.76
CA ILE A 19 43.40 32.34 -20.71
C ILE A 19 42.05 31.84 -21.22
N ASP A 20 41.66 32.11 -22.46
CA ASP A 20 40.42 31.63 -23.06
C ASP A 20 40.39 30.09 -23.16
N PHE A 21 41.50 29.47 -23.50
CA PHE A 21 41.66 28.02 -23.54
C PHE A 21 41.56 27.38 -22.13
N LEU A 22 42.18 28.00 -21.14
CA LEU A 22 42.06 27.57 -19.72
C LEU A 22 40.64 27.74 -19.16
N ILE A 23 39.93 28.80 -19.52
CA ILE A 23 38.52 29.00 -19.12
C ILE A 23 37.64 27.97 -19.77
N VAL A 24 37.79 27.67 -21.05
CA VAL A 24 37.02 26.62 -21.75
C VAL A 24 37.33 25.25 -21.18
N MET A 25 38.58 24.92 -20.89
CA MET A 25 38.95 23.66 -20.23
C MET A 25 38.36 23.56 -18.82
N PHE A 26 38.34 24.65 -18.05
CA PHE A 26 37.76 24.71 -16.70
C PHE A 26 36.23 24.52 -16.76
N LEU A 27 35.56 25.17 -17.73
CA LEU A 27 34.11 24.97 -17.96
C LEU A 27 33.78 23.55 -18.42
N CYS A 28 34.62 22.95 -19.30
CA CYS A 28 34.44 21.53 -19.68
C CYS A 28 34.64 20.57 -18.49
N PHE A 29 35.54 20.89 -17.56
CA PHE A 29 35.74 20.06 -16.36
C PHE A 29 34.53 20.08 -15.41
N PHE A 30 33.81 21.20 -15.32
CA PHE A 30 32.56 21.30 -14.57
C PHE A 30 31.40 20.57 -15.27
N TYR A 31 31.39 20.50 -16.62
CA TYR A 31 30.39 19.73 -17.37
C TYR A 31 30.61 18.20 -17.30
N TYR A 32 31.85 17.75 -17.05
CA TYR A 32 32.18 16.34 -16.88
C TYR A 32 32.35 15.91 -15.41
N ALA A 33 32.11 16.79 -14.44
CA ALA A 33 32.01 16.34 -13.07
C ALA A 33 30.87 15.30 -13.00
N PRO A 34 31.13 14.03 -12.64
CA PRO A 34 30.07 13.06 -12.52
C PRO A 34 29.09 13.62 -11.48
N VAL A 35 27.87 13.91 -11.90
CA VAL A 35 26.76 14.10 -10.96
C VAL A 35 26.71 12.76 -10.24
N GLN A 36 27.36 12.68 -9.08
CA GLN A 36 27.10 11.59 -8.15
C GLN A 36 25.63 11.75 -7.80
N ALA A 37 24.78 11.03 -8.53
CA ALA A 37 23.40 10.86 -8.16
C ALA A 37 23.45 10.34 -6.73
N TYR A 38 23.03 11.19 -5.80
CA TYR A 38 22.82 10.78 -4.42
C TYR A 38 21.77 9.68 -4.48
N GLN A 39 22.24 8.42 -4.51
CA GLN A 39 21.36 7.28 -4.39
C GLN A 39 20.82 7.32 -2.96
N GLU A 40 19.67 7.95 -2.82
CA GLU A 40 18.88 7.84 -1.61
C GLU A 40 18.71 6.35 -1.34
N LYS A 41 19.25 5.91 -0.22
CA LYS A 41 19.24 4.48 0.13
C LYS A 41 17.79 4.07 0.28
N GLU A 42 17.26 3.33 -0.69
CA GLU A 42 15.86 2.91 -0.68
C GLU A 42 15.48 2.35 0.70
N LYS A 43 14.40 2.88 1.26
CA LYS A 43 13.85 2.39 2.54
C LYS A 43 13.58 0.90 2.39
N PRO A 44 14.09 0.03 3.28
CA PRO A 44 13.85 -1.40 3.16
C PRO A 44 12.36 -1.72 3.32
N PHE A 45 11.88 -2.68 2.55
CA PHE A 45 10.55 -3.25 2.69
C PHE A 45 10.46 -4.02 4.01
N VAL A 46 9.69 -3.49 4.98
CA VAL A 46 9.59 -4.02 6.34
C VAL A 46 8.48 -5.06 6.42
N VAL A 47 8.84 -6.29 6.78
CA VAL A 47 7.89 -7.41 6.95
C VAL A 47 7.85 -7.83 8.40
N ILE A 48 6.66 -7.86 8.96
CA ILE A 48 6.43 -8.52 10.26
C ILE A 48 6.11 -9.98 10.01
N LEU A 49 6.87 -10.84 10.67
CA LEU A 49 6.58 -12.26 10.74
C LEU A 49 6.04 -12.57 12.14
N ASP A 50 4.75 -12.86 12.17
CA ASP A 50 4.04 -13.24 13.38
C ASP A 50 3.91 -14.77 13.46
N ALA A 51 4.38 -15.35 14.55
CA ALA A 51 4.14 -16.75 14.86
C ALA A 51 2.94 -16.85 15.78
N GLY A 52 1.82 -17.39 15.30
CA GLY A 52 0.60 -17.54 16.07
C GLY A 52 0.84 -18.24 17.42
N HIS A 53 0.04 -17.88 18.42
CA HIS A 53 0.09 -18.48 19.77
C HIS A 53 1.43 -18.30 20.49
N GLY A 54 1.72 -19.13 21.51
CA GLY A 54 2.98 -19.12 22.25
C GLY A 54 2.79 -19.16 23.76
N GLY A 55 3.83 -19.56 24.51
CA GLY A 55 3.80 -19.66 25.98
C GLY A 55 2.72 -20.63 26.46
N HIS A 56 1.79 -20.14 27.29
CA HIS A 56 0.66 -20.91 27.80
C HIS A 56 -0.41 -21.22 26.74
N ASP A 57 -0.48 -20.43 25.68
CA ASP A 57 -1.36 -20.71 24.54
C ASP A 57 -0.70 -21.69 23.57
N SER A 58 -1.21 -22.91 23.52
CA SER A 58 -0.68 -23.96 22.64
C SER A 58 -1.14 -23.82 21.18
N GLY A 59 -2.17 -23.03 20.92
CA GLY A 59 -2.93 -23.10 19.68
C GLY A 59 -3.59 -24.47 19.46
N ASN A 60 -3.86 -24.79 18.23
CA ASN A 60 -4.41 -26.06 17.81
C ASN A 60 -3.49 -27.24 18.21
N ARG A 61 -4.13 -28.35 18.53
CA ARG A 61 -3.44 -29.62 18.82
C ARG A 61 -3.95 -30.72 17.89
N GLY A 62 -3.06 -31.60 17.46
CA GLY A 62 -3.42 -32.76 16.66
C GLY A 62 -2.24 -33.71 16.53
N SER A 63 -2.49 -35.02 16.62
CA SER A 63 -1.46 -36.08 16.49
C SER A 63 -0.24 -35.90 17.41
N GLY A 64 -0.45 -35.31 18.59
CA GLY A 64 0.63 -35.01 19.56
C GLY A 64 1.41 -33.71 19.27
N TYR A 65 1.08 -32.99 18.24
CA TYR A 65 1.72 -31.74 17.85
C TYR A 65 0.98 -30.52 18.41
N MET A 66 1.73 -29.40 18.60
CA MET A 66 1.22 -28.11 19.02
C MET A 66 1.50 -27.08 17.94
N GLU A 67 0.49 -26.30 17.57
CA GLU A 67 0.58 -25.25 16.57
C GLU A 67 1.66 -24.22 16.89
N LYS A 68 1.73 -23.71 18.12
CA LYS A 68 2.70 -22.70 18.54
C LYS A 68 4.15 -23.03 18.21
N LYS A 69 4.52 -24.32 18.25
CA LYS A 69 5.88 -24.78 17.93
C LYS A 69 6.13 -24.81 16.44
N ILE A 70 5.14 -25.28 15.67
CA ILE A 70 5.23 -25.39 14.22
C ILE A 70 5.24 -24.01 13.58
N ALA A 71 4.32 -23.14 14.01
CA ALA A 71 4.25 -21.74 13.55
C ALA A 71 5.57 -21.00 13.80
N LEU A 72 6.11 -21.09 15.02
CA LEU A 72 7.41 -20.49 15.37
C LEU A 72 8.54 -20.99 14.46
N ASN A 73 8.63 -22.29 14.25
CA ASN A 73 9.68 -22.88 13.43
C ASN A 73 9.59 -22.45 11.96
N ILE A 74 8.37 -22.37 11.41
CA ILE A 74 8.15 -21.89 10.03
C ILE A 74 8.54 -20.41 9.94
N VAL A 75 8.09 -19.59 10.87
CA VAL A 75 8.39 -18.15 10.92
C VAL A 75 9.90 -17.90 11.00
N LEU A 76 10.62 -18.57 11.91
CA LEU A 76 12.07 -18.41 12.04
C LEU A 76 12.83 -18.84 10.78
N LYS A 77 12.40 -19.94 10.13
CA LYS A 77 12.99 -20.38 8.86
C LYS A 77 12.67 -19.39 7.73
N THR A 78 11.45 -18.84 7.68
CA THR A 78 11.04 -17.81 6.70
C THR A 78 11.90 -16.56 6.85
N GLY A 79 12.04 -16.04 8.06
CA GLY A 79 12.85 -14.87 8.31
C GLY A 79 14.31 -15.07 7.96
N LYS A 80 14.91 -16.22 8.33
CA LYS A 80 16.29 -16.55 7.96
C LYS A 80 16.53 -16.57 6.42
N ILE A 81 15.51 -16.89 5.64
CA ILE A 81 15.59 -16.82 4.16
C ILE A 81 15.51 -15.38 3.71
N LEU A 82 14.54 -14.62 4.23
CA LEU A 82 14.29 -13.23 3.82
C LEU A 82 15.40 -12.27 4.26
N GLU A 83 16.03 -12.50 5.41
CA GLU A 83 17.19 -11.72 5.89
C GLU A 83 18.38 -11.74 4.92
N LYS A 84 18.44 -12.74 4.03
CA LYS A 84 19.44 -12.81 2.96
C LYS A 84 19.03 -12.07 1.69
N SER A 85 17.80 -11.57 1.62
CA SER A 85 17.27 -10.89 0.44
C SER A 85 17.49 -9.39 0.56
N SER A 86 18.09 -8.77 -0.46
CA SER A 86 18.34 -7.34 -0.48
C SER A 86 17.05 -6.53 -0.36
N GLY A 87 17.12 -5.42 0.40
CA GLY A 87 16.02 -4.48 0.54
C GLY A 87 14.80 -5.03 1.30
N ILE A 88 14.98 -6.06 2.16
CA ILE A 88 13.94 -6.55 3.06
C ILE A 88 14.46 -6.48 4.50
N LYS A 89 13.65 -5.94 5.40
CA LYS A 89 13.88 -5.93 6.84
C LYS A 89 12.82 -6.78 7.53
N ILE A 90 13.25 -7.73 8.38
CA ILE A 90 12.36 -8.62 9.11
C ILE A 90 12.28 -8.22 10.58
N ILE A 91 11.06 -8.18 11.09
CA ILE A 91 10.75 -8.02 12.50
C ILE A 91 9.81 -9.18 12.89
N TYR A 92 10.04 -9.76 14.04
CA TYR A 92 9.28 -10.88 14.57
C TYR A 92 8.44 -10.41 15.75
N THR A 93 7.23 -10.89 15.89
CA THR A 93 6.43 -10.67 17.10
C THR A 93 6.98 -11.48 18.26
N ARG A 94 7.50 -12.70 17.99
CA ARG A 94 8.24 -13.53 18.94
C ARG A 94 9.29 -14.39 18.23
N LYS A 95 10.39 -14.65 18.93
CA LYS A 95 11.48 -15.57 18.49
C LYS A 95 11.64 -16.77 19.43
N LYS A 96 10.84 -16.84 20.49
CA LYS A 96 10.84 -17.89 21.51
C LYS A 96 9.43 -18.38 21.78
N ASP A 97 9.28 -19.44 22.55
CA ASP A 97 7.97 -19.92 23.00
C ASP A 97 7.48 -19.08 24.19
N VAL A 98 7.07 -17.85 23.88
CA VAL A 98 6.48 -16.90 24.82
C VAL A 98 5.10 -16.48 24.31
N PHE A 99 4.20 -16.15 25.23
CA PHE A 99 2.92 -15.58 24.93
C PHE A 99 3.07 -14.09 24.52
N VAL A 100 2.37 -13.67 23.48
CA VAL A 100 2.29 -12.27 23.06
C VAL A 100 0.83 -12.00 22.74
N GLU A 101 0.23 -11.05 23.42
CA GLU A 101 -1.15 -10.63 23.24
C GLU A 101 -1.42 -10.19 21.78
N LEU A 102 -2.64 -10.37 21.28
CA LEU A 102 -2.98 -10.06 19.89
C LEU A 102 -2.78 -8.56 19.57
N ILE A 103 -3.17 -7.69 20.51
CA ILE A 103 -2.96 -6.24 20.36
C ILE A 103 -1.48 -5.87 20.31
N GLN A 104 -0.63 -6.56 21.07
CA GLN A 104 0.82 -6.30 21.07
C GLN A 104 1.48 -6.72 19.75
N ARG A 105 0.98 -7.78 19.09
CA ARG A 105 1.47 -8.17 17.75
C ARG A 105 1.22 -7.06 16.74
N ALA A 106 0.02 -6.48 16.75
CA ALA A 106 -0.31 -5.34 15.91
C ALA A 106 0.52 -4.08 16.28
N ASN A 107 0.71 -3.79 17.57
CA ASN A 107 1.51 -2.66 18.03
C ASN A 107 2.98 -2.76 17.57
N ILE A 108 3.57 -3.97 17.60
CA ILE A 108 4.93 -4.22 17.06
C ILE A 108 4.97 -3.85 15.58
N ALA A 109 3.94 -4.25 14.80
CA ALA A 109 3.86 -3.97 13.38
C ALA A 109 3.70 -2.48 13.08
N ASN A 110 2.78 -1.82 13.77
CA ASN A 110 2.48 -0.41 13.58
C ASN A 110 3.66 0.48 13.98
N LYS A 111 4.31 0.18 15.13
CA LYS A 111 5.51 0.92 15.59
C LYS A 111 6.69 0.78 14.62
N ALA A 112 6.75 -0.32 13.89
CA ALA A 112 7.79 -0.57 12.90
C ALA A 112 7.50 0.12 11.54
N ASP A 113 6.34 0.75 11.36
CA ASP A 113 5.86 1.27 10.08
C ASP A 113 6.03 0.20 8.98
N ALA A 114 5.46 -0.99 9.25
CA ALA A 114 5.69 -2.15 8.41
C ALA A 114 4.89 -2.09 7.09
N ASP A 115 5.47 -2.66 6.05
CA ASP A 115 4.85 -2.74 4.72
C ASP A 115 3.96 -3.97 4.54
N LEU A 116 4.17 -5.00 5.37
CA LEU A 116 3.42 -6.26 5.30
C LEU A 116 3.46 -6.99 6.65
N PHE A 117 2.30 -7.46 7.10
CA PHE A 117 2.13 -8.31 8.27
C PHE A 117 1.70 -9.72 7.84
N ILE A 118 2.44 -10.75 8.28
CA ILE A 118 2.13 -12.16 7.99
C ILE A 118 2.06 -12.93 9.29
N SER A 119 0.86 -13.36 9.68
CA SER A 119 0.63 -14.26 10.81
C SER A 119 0.56 -15.70 10.32
N VAL A 120 1.34 -16.60 10.91
CA VAL A 120 1.47 -18.01 10.50
C VAL A 120 0.84 -18.91 11.55
N HIS A 121 -0.11 -19.71 11.07
CA HIS A 121 -0.95 -20.62 11.86
C HIS A 121 -1.00 -22.04 11.27
N CYS A 122 -1.62 -22.96 12.00
CA CYS A 122 -1.94 -24.31 11.56
C CYS A 122 -3.38 -24.64 11.96
N ASP A 123 -4.24 -24.81 10.99
CA ASP A 123 -5.68 -25.11 11.18
C ASP A 123 -5.90 -26.48 11.87
N ALA A 124 -7.06 -26.65 12.46
CA ALA A 124 -7.59 -27.92 12.94
C ALA A 124 -9.08 -28.06 12.56
N PHE A 125 -9.49 -29.27 12.33
CA PHE A 125 -10.88 -29.56 12.01
C PHE A 125 -11.34 -30.87 12.66
N THR A 126 -12.63 -30.99 12.96
CA THR A 126 -13.22 -32.20 13.56
C THR A 126 -12.99 -33.45 12.70
N SER A 127 -13.04 -33.30 11.38
CA SER A 127 -12.74 -34.41 10.47
C SER A 127 -11.24 -34.52 10.20
N PRO A 128 -10.61 -35.68 10.50
CA PRO A 128 -9.18 -35.91 10.19
C PRO A 128 -8.89 -36.01 8.69
N LYS A 129 -9.92 -35.97 7.84
CA LYS A 129 -9.79 -35.95 6.38
C LYS A 129 -9.55 -34.54 5.82
N ALA A 130 -9.69 -33.48 6.64
CA ALA A 130 -9.42 -32.11 6.21
C ALA A 130 -7.92 -31.94 5.93
N PHE A 131 -7.58 -31.32 4.78
CA PHE A 131 -6.20 -31.07 4.37
C PHE A 131 -6.08 -29.88 3.41
N GLY A 132 -4.88 -29.37 3.23
CA GLY A 132 -4.56 -28.24 2.33
C GLY A 132 -4.23 -26.96 3.10
N ALA A 133 -3.69 -25.98 2.40
CA ALA A 133 -3.32 -24.69 2.96
C ALA A 133 -4.25 -23.58 2.46
N GLY A 134 -4.50 -22.58 3.30
CA GLY A 134 -5.34 -21.44 3.00
C GLY A 134 -4.74 -20.13 3.50
N THR A 135 -5.24 -19.03 2.99
CA THR A 135 -4.89 -17.70 3.47
C THR A 135 -6.15 -16.93 3.81
N PHE A 136 -6.05 -16.06 4.78
CA PHE A 136 -7.14 -15.20 5.20
C PHE A 136 -6.68 -13.75 5.23
N VAL A 137 -7.61 -12.86 4.88
CA VAL A 137 -7.51 -11.42 5.10
C VAL A 137 -8.66 -10.95 5.98
N LEU A 138 -8.53 -9.79 6.60
CA LEU A 138 -9.62 -9.23 7.38
C LEU A 138 -10.79 -8.90 6.45
N GLY A 139 -11.99 -9.24 6.88
CA GLY A 139 -13.23 -8.94 6.15
C GLY A 139 -14.40 -9.74 6.68
N LEU A 140 -15.59 -9.54 6.07
CA LEU A 140 -16.78 -10.32 6.41
C LEU A 140 -16.54 -11.80 6.11
N HIS A 141 -16.91 -12.64 7.06
CA HIS A 141 -16.86 -14.09 6.84
C HIS A 141 -17.97 -14.50 5.85
N ALA A 142 -17.58 -15.18 4.79
CA ALA A 142 -18.50 -15.60 3.73
C ALA A 142 -19.42 -16.79 4.15
N ASN A 143 -19.12 -17.45 5.27
CA ASN A 143 -19.87 -18.60 5.79
C ASN A 143 -19.47 -18.93 7.23
N ASP A 144 -20.31 -19.75 7.91
CA ASP A 144 -20.12 -20.20 9.30
C ASP A 144 -18.75 -20.85 9.56
N ARG A 145 -18.17 -21.50 8.57
CA ARG A 145 -16.86 -22.13 8.72
C ARG A 145 -15.75 -21.09 8.88
N ASN A 146 -15.76 -20.03 8.09
CA ASN A 146 -14.78 -18.96 8.20
C ASN A 146 -14.94 -18.22 9.51
N PHE A 147 -16.20 -18.01 9.96
CA PHE A 147 -16.50 -17.48 11.28
C PHE A 147 -15.90 -18.35 12.39
N LYS A 148 -16.12 -19.67 12.37
CA LYS A 148 -15.59 -20.61 13.39
C LYS A 148 -14.06 -20.60 13.44
N VAL A 149 -13.37 -20.44 12.31
CA VAL A 149 -11.90 -20.32 12.31
C VAL A 149 -11.49 -19.01 13.01
N ALA A 150 -12.07 -17.88 12.62
CA ALA A 150 -11.75 -16.60 13.26
C ALA A 150 -12.13 -16.60 14.75
N GLN A 151 -13.31 -17.13 15.12
CA GLN A 151 -13.76 -17.27 16.51
C GLN A 151 -12.72 -18.01 17.36
N LYS A 152 -12.19 -19.11 16.82
CA LYS A 152 -11.19 -19.93 17.53
C LYS A 152 -9.88 -19.19 17.73
N GLU A 153 -9.37 -18.53 16.68
CA GLU A 153 -8.14 -17.74 16.75
C GLU A 153 -8.32 -16.50 17.66
N ASN A 154 -9.48 -15.86 17.60
CA ASN A 154 -9.78 -14.71 18.46
C ASN A 154 -10.01 -15.09 19.93
N ALA A 155 -10.40 -16.32 20.24
CA ALA A 155 -10.60 -16.77 21.62
C ALA A 155 -9.36 -16.65 22.51
N VAL A 156 -8.20 -16.46 21.91
CA VAL A 156 -6.93 -16.17 22.62
C VAL A 156 -7.02 -14.91 23.46
N ILE A 157 -7.87 -13.93 23.13
CA ILE A 157 -8.07 -12.71 23.95
C ILE A 157 -8.51 -13.05 25.36
N PHE A 158 -9.24 -14.14 25.58
CA PHE A 158 -9.67 -14.57 26.92
C PHE A 158 -8.51 -15.08 27.80
N LEU A 159 -7.32 -15.25 27.23
CA LEU A 159 -6.08 -15.58 27.94
C LEU A 159 -5.26 -14.34 28.27
N GLU A 160 -5.72 -13.15 27.87
CA GLU A 160 -5.03 -11.87 28.05
C GLU A 160 -5.58 -11.14 29.29
N ASP A 161 -4.68 -10.45 29.99
CA ASP A 161 -5.09 -9.57 31.10
C ASP A 161 -5.81 -8.34 30.52
N ASN A 162 -6.95 -7.95 31.15
CA ASN A 162 -7.73 -6.76 30.78
C ASN A 162 -8.23 -6.76 29.31
N TYR A 163 -8.57 -7.94 28.75
CA TYR A 163 -9.01 -8.07 27.36
C TYR A 163 -10.22 -7.18 27.04
N GLU A 164 -11.17 -7.00 27.94
CA GLU A 164 -12.35 -6.16 27.73
C GLU A 164 -11.97 -4.71 27.39
N GLN A 165 -10.95 -4.15 28.09
CA GLN A 165 -10.46 -2.80 27.85
C GLN A 165 -9.61 -2.72 26.56
N ASN A 166 -8.83 -3.76 26.28
CA ASN A 166 -7.92 -3.80 25.12
C ASN A 166 -8.68 -3.91 23.79
N TYR A 167 -9.91 -4.44 23.81
CA TYR A 167 -10.67 -4.75 22.59
C TYR A 167 -12.06 -4.10 22.56
N ASP A 168 -12.30 -3.05 23.34
CA ASP A 168 -13.56 -2.27 23.34
C ASP A 168 -14.80 -3.15 23.51
N GLY A 169 -14.72 -4.18 24.38
CA GLY A 169 -15.81 -5.12 24.63
C GLY A 169 -16.10 -6.11 23.47
N PHE A 170 -15.17 -6.28 22.54
CA PHE A 170 -15.33 -7.26 21.47
C PHE A 170 -15.50 -8.68 22.01
N ASP A 171 -16.57 -9.36 21.60
CA ASP A 171 -16.82 -10.77 21.87
C ASP A 171 -16.57 -11.63 20.61
N PRO A 172 -15.58 -12.53 20.61
CA PRO A 172 -15.35 -13.45 19.50
C PRO A 172 -16.53 -14.36 19.18
N ASN A 173 -17.44 -14.56 20.14
CA ASN A 173 -18.60 -15.43 19.98
C ASN A 173 -19.80 -14.72 19.34
N ASP A 174 -19.76 -13.37 19.30
CA ASP A 174 -20.83 -12.57 18.74
C ASP A 174 -20.53 -12.17 17.28
N PRO A 175 -21.32 -12.66 16.29
CA PRO A 175 -21.16 -12.27 14.89
C PRO A 175 -21.29 -10.75 14.64
N GLU A 176 -22.10 -10.03 15.44
CA GLU A 176 -22.28 -8.58 15.27
C GLU A 176 -21.03 -7.81 15.71
N SER A 177 -20.36 -8.28 16.76
CA SER A 177 -19.04 -7.73 17.17
C SER A 177 -18.00 -7.81 16.05
N VAL A 178 -18.04 -8.87 15.21
CA VAL A 178 -17.14 -9.03 14.07
C VAL A 178 -17.39 -8.00 12.98
N ILE A 179 -18.63 -7.57 12.76
CA ILE A 179 -18.98 -6.57 11.73
C ILE A 179 -18.32 -5.22 12.05
N SER A 180 -18.29 -4.83 13.31
CA SER A 180 -17.65 -3.57 13.74
C SER A 180 -16.13 -3.55 13.48
N LEU A 181 -15.49 -4.73 13.45
CA LEU A 181 -14.05 -4.85 13.18
C LEU A 181 -13.66 -4.43 11.76
N ILE A 182 -14.57 -4.51 10.81
CA ILE A 182 -14.24 -4.51 9.37
C ILE A 182 -14.21 -3.11 8.79
N LEU A 183 -15.02 -2.20 9.35
CA LEU A 183 -15.16 -0.82 8.87
C LEU A 183 -13.83 -0.02 8.89
N MET A 184 -12.83 -0.47 9.64
CA MET A 184 -11.56 0.25 9.81
C MET A 184 -10.46 -0.18 8.81
N GLN A 185 -10.60 -1.27 8.06
CA GLN A 185 -9.51 -1.86 7.25
C GLN A 185 -9.72 -1.83 5.73
N GLU A 186 -10.75 -1.13 5.24
CA GLU A 186 -11.03 -1.05 3.80
C GLU A 186 -9.82 -0.54 2.97
N THR A 187 -9.02 0.34 3.57
CA THR A 187 -7.83 0.94 2.93
C THR A 187 -6.78 -0.07 2.49
N TYR A 188 -6.59 -1.18 3.22
CA TYR A 188 -5.54 -2.16 2.96
C TYR A 188 -6.04 -3.48 2.37
N LEU A 189 -7.35 -3.62 2.17
CA LEU A 189 -7.97 -4.90 1.79
C LEU A 189 -7.45 -5.42 0.44
N ASP A 190 -7.42 -4.60 -0.59
CA ASP A 190 -6.96 -5.01 -1.93
C ASP A 190 -5.48 -5.46 -1.91
N GLN A 191 -4.65 -4.74 -1.17
CA GLN A 191 -3.23 -5.09 -1.01
C GLN A 191 -3.07 -6.38 -0.20
N SER A 192 -3.88 -6.58 0.84
CA SER A 192 -3.92 -7.81 1.64
C SER A 192 -4.36 -9.01 0.79
N ILE A 193 -5.39 -8.86 -0.05
CA ILE A 193 -5.83 -9.88 -1.00
C ILE A 193 -4.72 -10.21 -2.00
N SER A 194 -4.00 -9.21 -2.51
CA SER A 194 -2.87 -9.41 -3.44
C SER A 194 -1.74 -10.22 -2.77
N ALA A 195 -1.37 -9.87 -1.54
CA ALA A 195 -0.37 -10.60 -0.75
C ALA A 195 -0.82 -12.04 -0.48
N ALA A 196 -2.04 -12.22 0.02
CA ALA A 196 -2.64 -13.53 0.30
C ALA A 196 -2.70 -14.42 -0.95
N SER A 197 -3.12 -13.86 -2.09
CA SER A 197 -3.17 -14.56 -3.38
C SER A 197 -1.80 -15.02 -3.84
N THR A 198 -0.76 -14.21 -3.59
CA THR A 198 0.62 -14.57 -3.95
C THR A 198 1.12 -15.74 -3.09
N ILE A 199 0.80 -15.76 -1.79
CA ILE A 199 1.12 -16.87 -0.88
C ILE A 199 0.35 -18.13 -1.29
N GLN A 200 -0.96 -18.01 -1.52
CA GLN A 200 -1.82 -19.12 -1.90
C GLN A 200 -1.37 -19.78 -3.22
N LYS A 201 -1.01 -18.96 -4.22
CA LYS A 201 -0.43 -19.42 -5.49
C LYS A 201 0.89 -20.17 -5.25
N SER A 202 1.74 -19.69 -4.34
CA SER A 202 2.99 -20.34 -3.99
C SER A 202 2.78 -21.72 -3.38
N PHE A 203 1.81 -21.88 -2.47
CA PHE A 203 1.46 -23.17 -1.89
C PHE A 203 0.96 -24.18 -2.93
N LYS A 204 0.10 -23.73 -3.85
CA LYS A 204 -0.42 -24.57 -4.92
C LYS A 204 0.67 -24.98 -5.92
N SER A 205 1.44 -24.02 -6.43
CA SER A 205 2.40 -24.27 -7.52
C SER A 205 3.70 -24.92 -7.04
N ASN A 206 4.27 -24.45 -5.92
CA ASN A 206 5.57 -24.91 -5.44
C ASN A 206 5.47 -26.16 -4.55
N LEU A 207 4.41 -26.28 -3.74
CA LEU A 207 4.26 -27.37 -2.77
C LEU A 207 3.19 -28.39 -3.16
N LYS A 208 2.45 -28.16 -4.26
CA LYS A 208 1.33 -29.01 -4.70
C LYS A 208 0.28 -29.22 -3.59
N ARG A 209 0.14 -28.24 -2.70
CA ARG A 209 -0.85 -28.29 -1.63
C ARG A 209 -2.25 -28.14 -2.21
N LYS A 210 -3.24 -28.80 -1.59
CA LYS A 210 -4.65 -28.53 -1.91
C LYS A 210 -4.92 -27.05 -1.62
N ASP A 211 -5.37 -26.36 -2.65
CA ASP A 211 -5.71 -24.95 -2.61
C ASP A 211 -7.03 -24.76 -1.84
N ARG A 212 -6.97 -24.08 -0.72
CA ARG A 212 -8.15 -23.72 0.07
C ARG A 212 -8.56 -22.27 -0.12
N THR A 213 -8.02 -21.62 -1.11
CA THR A 213 -8.28 -20.25 -1.56
C THR A 213 -7.92 -19.16 -0.55
N VAL A 214 -7.99 -17.92 -1.00
CA VAL A 214 -8.02 -16.72 -0.14
C VAL A 214 -9.44 -16.54 0.38
N LYS A 215 -9.58 -16.24 1.65
CA LYS A 215 -10.85 -16.06 2.36
C LYS A 215 -10.82 -14.79 3.18
N GLN A 216 -12.01 -14.34 3.58
CA GLN A 216 -12.18 -13.23 4.51
C GLN A 216 -12.79 -13.75 5.81
N ALA A 217 -12.29 -13.22 6.94
CA ALA A 217 -12.88 -13.43 8.25
C ALA A 217 -12.39 -12.35 9.24
N GLY A 218 -13.11 -12.18 10.34
CA GLY A 218 -12.86 -11.16 11.34
C GLY A 218 -11.77 -11.52 12.35
N PHE A 219 -10.52 -11.55 11.94
CA PHE A 219 -9.39 -11.83 12.83
C PHE A 219 -8.94 -10.58 13.59
N VAL A 220 -8.96 -10.63 14.91
CA VAL A 220 -8.52 -9.55 15.79
C VAL A 220 -7.06 -9.17 15.53
N VAL A 221 -6.19 -10.15 15.34
CA VAL A 221 -4.75 -9.91 15.08
C VAL A 221 -4.50 -9.09 13.80
N LEU A 222 -5.42 -9.15 12.82
CA LEU A 222 -5.33 -8.37 11.59
C LEU A 222 -6.02 -7.00 11.70
N LYS A 223 -7.01 -6.85 12.60
CA LYS A 223 -7.81 -5.62 12.74
C LYS A 223 -6.97 -4.40 13.06
N TYR A 224 -6.07 -4.53 14.02
CA TYR A 224 -5.34 -3.39 14.59
C TYR A 224 -4.03 -3.09 13.86
N THR A 225 -3.75 -3.76 12.74
CA THR A 225 -2.58 -3.47 11.89
C THR A 225 -2.90 -2.36 10.89
N TYR A 226 -1.96 -1.43 10.66
CA TYR A 226 -2.13 -0.32 9.71
C TYR A 226 -1.32 -0.54 8.43
N MET A 227 -1.32 -1.77 7.94
CA MET A 227 -0.66 -2.21 6.71
C MET A 227 -1.39 -3.42 6.11
N PRO A 228 -1.07 -3.81 4.86
CA PRO A 228 -1.52 -5.08 4.29
C PRO A 228 -1.21 -6.25 5.21
N SER A 229 -2.21 -7.07 5.53
CA SER A 229 -2.10 -8.10 6.56
C SER A 229 -2.76 -9.41 6.14
N VAL A 230 -2.08 -10.52 6.38
CA VAL A 230 -2.52 -11.87 5.99
C VAL A 230 -2.31 -12.85 7.14
N LEU A 231 -3.32 -13.67 7.41
CA LEU A 231 -3.18 -14.87 8.24
C LEU A 231 -3.06 -16.10 7.33
N VAL A 232 -2.05 -16.92 7.59
CA VAL A 232 -1.68 -18.07 6.77
C VAL A 232 -1.94 -19.35 7.55
N GLU A 233 -2.88 -20.17 7.06
CA GLU A 233 -3.15 -21.51 7.54
C GLU A 233 -2.33 -22.53 6.74
N THR A 234 -1.25 -23.02 7.34
CA THR A 234 -0.27 -23.86 6.66
C THR A 234 -0.77 -25.30 6.40
N GLY A 235 -1.82 -25.71 7.09
CA GLY A 235 -2.46 -27.03 6.96
C GLY A 235 -3.11 -27.50 8.25
N PHE A 236 -3.65 -28.68 8.28
CA PHE A 236 -4.47 -29.22 9.37
C PHE A 236 -3.69 -30.16 10.29
N LEU A 237 -3.48 -29.77 11.55
CA LEU A 237 -2.80 -30.63 12.53
C LEU A 237 -3.58 -31.90 12.89
N THR A 238 -4.92 -31.86 12.78
CA THR A 238 -5.82 -32.98 13.02
C THR A 238 -5.78 -34.04 11.93
N ASN A 239 -5.21 -33.73 10.76
CA ASN A 239 -4.93 -34.73 9.74
C ASN A 239 -3.55 -35.34 10.00
N PRO A 240 -3.45 -36.68 10.21
CA PRO A 240 -2.17 -37.32 10.61
C PRO A 240 -1.04 -37.10 9.61
N ARG A 241 -1.34 -37.11 8.30
CA ARG A 241 -0.32 -36.89 7.24
C ARG A 241 0.15 -35.43 7.21
N GLU A 242 -0.77 -34.47 7.31
CA GLU A 242 -0.44 -33.05 7.35
C GLU A 242 0.29 -32.67 8.63
N GLY A 243 -0.20 -33.12 9.80
CA GLY A 243 0.44 -32.90 11.07
C GLY A 243 1.89 -33.40 11.06
N ALA A 244 2.12 -34.64 10.60
CA ALA A 244 3.47 -35.19 10.44
C ALA A 244 4.35 -34.36 9.48
N TYR A 245 3.80 -33.93 8.34
CA TYR A 245 4.50 -33.07 7.38
C TYR A 245 4.87 -31.71 8.02
N LEU A 246 3.92 -31.02 8.64
CA LEU A 246 4.11 -29.70 9.23
C LEU A 246 5.07 -29.75 10.44
N ASN A 247 5.08 -30.87 11.18
CA ASN A 247 6.03 -31.05 12.30
C ASN A 247 7.44 -31.48 11.84
N SER A 248 7.60 -31.92 10.59
CA SER A 248 8.91 -32.30 10.07
C SER A 248 9.78 -31.10 9.70
N SER A 249 11.10 -31.20 9.90
CA SER A 249 12.04 -30.14 9.50
C SER A 249 11.94 -29.83 7.99
N LYS A 250 11.74 -30.85 7.15
CA LYS A 250 11.57 -30.73 5.69
C LYS A 250 10.28 -30.00 5.34
N GLY A 251 9.16 -30.36 5.96
CA GLY A 251 7.86 -29.70 5.74
C GLY A 251 7.90 -28.23 6.13
N GLN A 252 8.43 -27.92 7.32
CA GLN A 252 8.61 -26.54 7.79
C GLN A 252 9.52 -25.71 6.86
N ALA A 253 10.64 -26.28 6.41
CA ALA A 253 11.53 -25.62 5.44
C ALA A 253 10.84 -25.37 4.10
N SER A 254 10.04 -26.34 3.62
CA SER A 254 9.27 -26.18 2.39
C SER A 254 8.21 -25.08 2.49
N MET A 255 7.47 -25.03 3.62
CA MET A 255 6.50 -23.97 3.88
C MET A 255 7.19 -22.59 3.96
N ALA A 256 8.30 -22.51 4.70
CA ALA A 256 9.08 -21.29 4.83
C ALA A 256 9.60 -20.78 3.47
N ASN A 257 10.13 -21.66 2.63
CA ASN A 257 10.56 -21.30 1.28
C ASN A 257 9.41 -20.77 0.41
N ALA A 258 8.22 -21.41 0.50
CA ALA A 258 7.07 -20.98 -0.27
C ALA A 258 6.56 -19.60 0.17
N ILE A 259 6.49 -19.36 1.50
CA ILE A 259 6.10 -18.06 2.07
C ILE A 259 7.13 -16.98 1.68
N SER A 260 8.43 -17.27 1.82
CA SER A 260 9.50 -16.33 1.47
C SER A 260 9.46 -15.92 0.01
N LYS A 261 9.32 -16.89 -0.91
CA LYS A 261 9.17 -16.60 -2.35
C LYS A 261 7.95 -15.73 -2.63
N ALA A 262 6.84 -15.99 -1.96
CA ALA A 262 5.63 -15.21 -2.12
C ALA A 262 5.81 -13.77 -1.64
N ILE A 263 6.46 -13.55 -0.49
CA ILE A 263 6.75 -12.21 0.05
C ILE A 263 7.66 -11.43 -0.92
N ILE A 264 8.72 -12.04 -1.44
CA ILE A 264 9.61 -11.42 -2.42
C ILE A 264 8.84 -11.05 -3.69
N ASN A 265 8.00 -11.95 -4.20
CA ASN A 265 7.17 -11.69 -5.38
C ASN A 265 6.16 -10.56 -5.13
N TYR A 266 5.55 -10.50 -3.95
CA TYR A 266 4.64 -9.42 -3.58
C TYR A 266 5.37 -8.06 -3.52
N LYS A 267 6.53 -7.99 -2.85
CA LYS A 267 7.38 -6.80 -2.82
C LYS A 267 7.68 -6.30 -4.24
N ASN A 268 8.14 -7.21 -5.11
CA ASN A 268 8.53 -6.84 -6.49
C ASN A 268 7.33 -6.35 -7.31
N LYS A 269 6.16 -6.99 -7.18
CA LYS A 269 4.92 -6.52 -7.83
C LYS A 269 4.51 -5.14 -7.35
N ARG A 270 4.60 -4.89 -6.03
CA ARG A 270 4.27 -3.59 -5.47
C ARG A 270 5.22 -2.51 -6.01
N ALA A 271 6.52 -2.79 -6.05
CA ALA A 271 7.51 -1.87 -6.62
C ALA A 271 7.24 -1.58 -8.10
N ALA A 272 6.95 -2.60 -8.92
CA ALA A 272 6.60 -2.43 -10.33
C ALA A 272 5.33 -1.57 -10.49
N SER A 273 4.28 -1.84 -9.72
CA SER A 273 3.03 -1.07 -9.81
C SER A 273 3.19 0.41 -9.38
N VAL A 274 4.08 0.70 -8.44
CA VAL A 274 4.43 2.08 -8.07
C VAL A 274 5.21 2.74 -9.21
N GLN A 275 6.17 2.03 -9.78
CA GLN A 275 6.97 2.54 -10.90
C GLN A 275 6.11 2.80 -12.14
N ASP A 276 5.19 1.88 -12.50
CA ASP A 276 4.24 2.06 -13.59
C ASP A 276 3.33 3.27 -13.35
N LYS A 277 2.88 3.48 -12.09
CA LYS A 277 2.08 4.63 -11.72
C LYS A 277 2.86 5.94 -11.86
N VAL A 278 4.12 5.98 -11.37
CA VAL A 278 5.00 7.15 -11.52
C VAL A 278 5.30 7.44 -12.98
N VAL A 279 5.62 6.42 -13.79
CA VAL A 279 5.83 6.57 -15.23
C VAL A 279 4.57 7.08 -15.93
N PHE A 280 3.40 6.54 -15.58
CA PHE A 280 2.12 7.00 -16.11
C PHE A 280 1.82 8.46 -15.73
N GLU A 281 2.08 8.85 -14.47
CA GLU A 281 1.95 10.24 -14.01
C GLU A 281 2.92 11.16 -14.75
N LEU A 282 4.20 10.79 -14.89
CA LEU A 282 5.20 11.55 -15.64
C LEU A 282 4.85 11.68 -17.13
N LEU A 283 4.39 10.60 -17.77
CA LEU A 283 3.96 10.63 -19.17
C LEU A 283 2.72 11.53 -19.37
N ASN A 284 1.79 11.51 -18.40
CA ASN A 284 0.65 12.39 -18.43
C ASN A 284 1.04 13.85 -18.19
N GLU A 285 1.98 14.13 -17.28
CA GLU A 285 2.54 15.48 -17.12
C GLU A 285 3.23 15.95 -18.40
N THR A 286 4.06 15.11 -19.01
CA THR A 286 4.75 15.45 -20.27
C THR A 286 3.76 15.71 -21.41
N LYS A 287 2.74 14.86 -21.56
CA LYS A 287 1.65 15.09 -22.53
C LYS A 287 0.85 16.36 -22.23
N LEU A 288 0.63 16.69 -20.96
CA LEU A 288 0.00 17.94 -20.56
C LEU A 288 0.81 19.16 -21.00
N TYR A 289 2.15 19.14 -20.84
CA TYR A 289 3.03 20.21 -21.33
C TYR A 289 2.99 20.34 -22.86
N GLU A 290 2.99 19.25 -23.61
CA GLU A 290 2.89 19.28 -25.08
C GLU A 290 1.53 19.79 -25.58
N ASN A 291 0.44 19.49 -24.87
CA ASN A 291 -0.92 19.91 -25.24
C ASN A 291 -1.28 21.32 -24.72
N GLU A 292 -0.58 21.87 -23.72
CA GLU A 292 -0.78 23.27 -23.26
C GLU A 292 -0.57 24.30 -24.39
N PHE A 293 0.22 23.97 -25.41
CA PHE A 293 0.43 24.82 -26.58
C PHE A 293 -0.63 24.67 -27.66
N LYS A 294 -1.43 23.61 -27.65
CA LYS A 294 -2.40 23.31 -28.69
C LYS A 294 -3.84 23.56 -28.25
N TYR A 295 -4.18 23.20 -27.03
CA TYR A 295 -5.53 23.32 -26.48
C TYR A 295 -5.46 23.89 -25.05
N ASN A 296 -6.38 24.80 -24.73
CA ASN A 296 -6.46 25.34 -23.34
C ASN A 296 -7.52 24.58 -22.54
N ILE A 297 -7.28 23.25 -22.41
CA ILE A 297 -8.20 22.35 -21.72
C ILE A 297 -8.07 22.47 -20.22
N TYR A 298 -9.19 22.66 -19.54
CA TYR A 298 -9.24 22.60 -18.07
C TYR A 298 -10.60 22.12 -17.57
N PHE A 299 -10.60 21.62 -16.33
CA PHE A 299 -11.75 21.11 -15.62
C PHE A 299 -12.12 22.01 -14.44
N LYS A 300 -13.41 22.06 -14.11
CA LYS A 300 -13.95 22.67 -12.90
C LYS A 300 -15.04 21.80 -12.33
N VAL A 301 -15.34 21.96 -11.04
CA VAL A 301 -16.51 21.31 -10.40
C VAL A 301 -17.66 22.31 -10.33
N GLN A 302 -18.76 22.07 -11.03
CA GLN A 302 -19.97 22.89 -10.89
C GLN A 302 -20.68 22.46 -9.60
N ILE A 303 -20.81 23.41 -8.66
CA ILE A 303 -21.37 23.17 -7.31
C ILE A 303 -22.78 23.74 -7.14
N ALA A 304 -23.14 24.75 -7.93
CA ALA A 304 -24.47 25.35 -7.87
C ALA A 304 -24.83 26.11 -9.16
N ALA A 305 -26.12 26.33 -9.36
CA ALA A 305 -26.65 27.25 -10.38
C ALA A 305 -27.91 27.94 -9.86
N GLY A 306 -28.13 29.18 -10.26
CA GLY A 306 -29.31 29.93 -9.84
C GLY A 306 -29.49 31.26 -10.57
N LYS A 307 -30.70 31.84 -10.49
CA LYS A 307 -31.04 33.13 -11.14
C LYS A 307 -30.42 34.33 -10.38
N LYS A 308 -30.29 34.22 -9.05
CA LYS A 308 -29.72 35.30 -8.20
C LYS A 308 -28.23 35.19 -8.16
N SER A 309 -27.50 36.32 -8.25
CA SER A 309 -26.05 36.37 -8.08
C SER A 309 -25.71 36.20 -6.58
N ILE A 310 -24.78 35.30 -6.29
CA ILE A 310 -24.23 35.08 -4.93
C ILE A 310 -22.77 35.53 -4.92
N LYS A 311 -22.38 36.35 -3.94
CA LYS A 311 -20.99 36.79 -3.77
C LYS A 311 -20.08 35.60 -3.50
N LEU A 312 -18.94 35.51 -4.22
CA LEU A 312 -17.94 34.42 -4.12
C LEU A 312 -17.12 34.51 -2.81
N LYS A 313 -17.82 34.43 -1.67
CA LYS A 313 -17.20 34.37 -0.35
C LYS A 313 -17.37 32.98 0.22
N SER A 314 -16.33 32.45 0.89
CA SER A 314 -16.32 31.07 1.39
C SER A 314 -17.51 30.74 2.30
N TYR A 315 -17.98 31.69 3.09
CA TYR A 315 -19.16 31.53 3.97
C TYR A 315 -20.47 31.30 3.20
N ASN A 316 -20.58 31.77 1.94
CA ASN A 316 -21.73 31.49 1.09
C ASN A 316 -21.67 30.10 0.45
N PHE A 317 -20.53 29.44 0.51
CA PHE A 317 -20.24 28.16 -0.17
C PHE A 317 -19.60 27.13 0.78
N ARG A 318 -20.14 27.02 1.98
CA ARG A 318 -19.73 26.00 3.00
C ARG A 318 -18.23 25.94 3.26
N GLY A 319 -17.56 27.10 3.28
CA GLY A 319 -16.13 27.20 3.52
C GLY A 319 -15.23 26.97 2.31
N LEU A 320 -15.79 26.67 1.13
CA LEU A 320 -15.00 26.49 -0.09
C LEU A 320 -14.28 27.81 -0.46
N LYS A 321 -13.00 27.66 -0.89
CA LYS A 321 -12.16 28.74 -1.45
C LYS A 321 -11.99 28.48 -2.95
N SER A 322 -11.27 29.36 -3.67
CA SER A 322 -11.02 29.19 -5.12
C SER A 322 -12.29 29.01 -5.95
N LEU A 323 -13.26 29.89 -5.71
CA LEU A 323 -14.55 29.90 -6.39
C LEU A 323 -14.52 30.77 -7.63
N SER A 324 -15.29 30.37 -8.67
CA SER A 324 -15.54 31.19 -9.85
C SER A 324 -17.01 31.09 -10.25
N SER A 325 -17.48 32.06 -11.04
CA SER A 325 -18.85 32.01 -11.57
C SER A 325 -18.87 32.40 -13.06
N ILE A 326 -19.80 31.81 -13.80
CA ILE A 326 -20.11 32.14 -15.21
C ILE A 326 -21.59 32.43 -15.28
N LYS A 327 -21.94 33.58 -15.87
CA LYS A 327 -23.32 33.95 -16.18
C LYS A 327 -23.65 33.54 -17.63
N THR A 328 -24.68 32.74 -17.81
CA THR A 328 -25.18 32.33 -19.11
C THR A 328 -26.68 32.65 -19.15
N GLY A 329 -27.04 33.63 -19.96
CA GLY A 329 -28.41 34.17 -19.94
C GLY A 329 -28.78 34.68 -18.55
N ASN A 330 -29.87 34.19 -17.97
CA ASN A 330 -30.37 34.57 -16.66
C ASN A 330 -29.86 33.64 -15.51
N THR A 331 -28.88 32.76 -15.80
CA THR A 331 -28.41 31.79 -14.83
C THR A 331 -26.95 32.02 -14.49
N HIS A 332 -26.65 32.15 -13.20
CA HIS A 332 -25.30 32.12 -12.63
C HIS A 332 -24.93 30.68 -12.27
N ARG A 333 -23.80 30.18 -12.80
CA ARG A 333 -23.23 28.88 -12.44
C ARG A 333 -22.01 29.11 -11.62
N TYR A 334 -21.86 28.37 -10.53
CA TYR A 334 -20.77 28.49 -9.55
C TYR A 334 -19.88 27.27 -9.61
N PHE A 335 -18.58 27.51 -9.66
CA PHE A 335 -17.58 26.47 -9.85
C PHE A 335 -16.55 26.53 -8.73
N TYR A 336 -16.08 25.37 -8.34
CA TYR A 336 -14.99 25.16 -7.41
C TYR A 336 -13.77 24.69 -8.18
N GLN A 337 -12.59 25.26 -7.87
CA GLN A 337 -11.29 24.99 -8.45
C GLN A 337 -11.24 25.10 -9.99
N LYS A 338 -10.03 25.16 -10.52
CA LYS A 338 -9.69 25.04 -11.96
C LYS A 338 -8.41 24.22 -12.02
N THR A 339 -8.38 23.17 -12.85
CA THR A 339 -7.20 22.33 -13.06
C THR A 339 -7.17 21.76 -14.47
N SER A 340 -5.97 21.56 -15.03
CA SER A 340 -5.79 20.82 -16.28
C SER A 340 -5.80 19.29 -16.05
N SER A 341 -5.61 18.81 -14.82
CA SER A 341 -5.62 17.40 -14.48
C SER A 341 -7.03 16.88 -14.22
N TYR A 342 -7.47 15.88 -15.00
CA TYR A 342 -8.74 15.18 -14.77
C TYR A 342 -8.78 14.41 -13.46
N VAL A 343 -7.63 13.87 -13.01
CA VAL A 343 -7.52 13.18 -11.73
C VAL A 343 -7.79 14.16 -10.59
N SER A 344 -7.08 15.28 -10.55
CA SER A 344 -7.31 16.33 -9.54
C SER A 344 -8.74 16.87 -9.57
N ALA A 345 -9.36 16.95 -10.74
CA ALA A 345 -10.76 17.37 -10.86
C ALA A 345 -11.72 16.39 -10.17
N LYS A 346 -11.45 15.08 -10.24
CA LYS A 346 -12.23 14.06 -9.53
C LYS A 346 -12.06 14.17 -8.01
N ASP A 347 -10.86 14.46 -7.55
CA ASP A 347 -10.59 14.68 -6.12
C ASP A 347 -11.34 15.90 -5.60
N TYR A 348 -11.36 17.00 -6.34
CA TYR A 348 -12.16 18.19 -6.01
C TYR A 348 -13.68 17.90 -6.03
N LEU A 349 -14.15 17.04 -6.94
CA LEU A 349 -15.55 16.60 -6.94
C LEU A 349 -15.90 15.82 -5.67
N ASN A 350 -15.04 14.92 -5.24
CA ASN A 350 -15.23 14.14 -4.02
C ASN A 350 -15.21 15.05 -2.79
N GLU A 351 -14.27 16.00 -2.73
CA GLU A 351 -14.20 17.00 -1.68
C GLU A 351 -15.50 17.80 -1.53
N VAL A 352 -16.04 18.34 -2.64
CA VAL A 352 -17.29 19.14 -2.52
C VAL A 352 -18.49 18.28 -2.16
N LYS A 353 -18.55 17.04 -2.65
CA LYS A 353 -19.62 16.11 -2.25
C LYS A 353 -19.60 15.80 -0.76
N SER A 354 -18.42 15.60 -0.15
CA SER A 354 -18.30 15.42 1.29
C SER A 354 -18.74 16.67 2.09
N LYS A 355 -18.64 17.86 1.50
CA LYS A 355 -19.13 19.11 2.07
C LYS A 355 -20.63 19.38 1.81
N GLY A 356 -21.35 18.38 1.27
CA GLY A 356 -22.81 18.39 1.11
C GLY A 356 -23.29 19.00 -0.22
N TYR A 357 -22.45 19.05 -1.23
CA TYR A 357 -22.85 19.38 -2.61
C TYR A 357 -23.11 18.09 -3.41
N SER A 358 -24.09 17.30 -2.98
CA SER A 358 -24.38 15.98 -3.56
C SER A 358 -24.64 16.00 -5.09
N SER A 359 -25.22 17.08 -5.59
CA SER A 359 -25.51 17.29 -7.02
C SER A 359 -24.35 17.91 -7.83
N ALA A 360 -23.17 18.11 -7.22
CA ALA A 360 -21.99 18.62 -7.92
C ALA A 360 -21.50 17.66 -9.01
N PHE A 361 -21.00 18.20 -10.10
CA PHE A 361 -20.48 17.42 -11.23
C PHE A 361 -19.32 18.14 -11.94
N LEU A 362 -18.51 17.37 -12.67
CA LEU A 362 -17.39 17.89 -13.45
C LEU A 362 -17.88 18.55 -14.74
N VAL A 363 -17.19 19.60 -15.11
CA VAL A 363 -17.34 20.29 -16.41
C VAL A 363 -15.94 20.52 -17.00
N ALA A 364 -15.83 20.43 -18.32
CA ALA A 364 -14.62 20.70 -19.06
C ALA A 364 -14.78 21.93 -19.94
N PHE A 365 -13.65 22.58 -20.19
CA PHE A 365 -13.56 23.76 -21.07
C PHE A 365 -12.34 23.63 -21.97
N ASP A 366 -12.45 24.17 -23.20
CA ASP A 366 -11.33 24.54 -24.04
C ASP A 366 -11.36 26.06 -24.18
N GLY A 367 -10.42 26.73 -23.52
CA GLY A 367 -10.48 28.19 -23.34
C GLY A 367 -11.79 28.61 -22.66
N GLU A 368 -12.60 29.44 -23.33
CA GLU A 368 -13.90 29.87 -22.79
C GLU A 368 -15.08 28.96 -23.20
N LYS A 369 -14.85 28.05 -24.15
CA LYS A 369 -15.88 27.14 -24.66
C LYS A 369 -16.04 25.94 -23.71
N LYS A 370 -17.28 25.72 -23.24
CA LYS A 370 -17.61 24.51 -22.53
C LYS A 370 -17.69 23.32 -23.50
N ILE A 371 -17.01 22.22 -23.18
CA ILE A 371 -16.99 20.98 -23.95
C ILE A 371 -17.41 19.80 -23.08
N THR A 372 -17.63 18.64 -23.68
CA THR A 372 -17.89 17.40 -22.91
C THR A 372 -16.63 16.88 -22.26
N ILE A 373 -16.77 16.10 -21.18
CA ILE A 373 -15.61 15.44 -20.52
C ILE A 373 -14.93 14.48 -21.50
N SER A 374 -15.71 13.72 -22.30
CA SER A 374 -15.16 12.81 -23.30
C SER A 374 -14.35 13.52 -24.37
N GLU A 375 -14.87 14.66 -24.88
CA GLU A 375 -14.17 15.50 -25.86
C GLU A 375 -12.86 16.07 -25.25
N ALA A 376 -12.91 16.56 -24.00
CA ALA A 376 -11.73 17.07 -23.32
C ALA A 376 -10.65 15.99 -23.14
N LEU A 377 -11.05 14.79 -22.77
CA LEU A 377 -10.12 13.66 -22.60
C LEU A 377 -9.52 13.23 -23.95
N GLY A 378 -10.31 13.17 -25.01
CA GLY A 378 -9.80 12.84 -26.36
C GLY A 378 -8.87 13.89 -26.95
N LEU A 379 -8.93 15.15 -26.49
CA LEU A 379 -8.00 16.22 -26.89
C LEU A 379 -6.70 16.20 -26.04
N LEU A 380 -6.69 15.50 -24.91
CA LEU A 380 -5.54 15.33 -24.04
C LEU A 380 -4.77 14.01 -24.28
N GLU A 381 -5.38 13.08 -25.05
CA GLU A 381 -4.74 11.86 -25.56
C GLU A 381 -3.88 12.17 -26.80
#